data_fe0ac435a093c9462fdf75423e487a7c
#
_entry.id   fe0ac435a093c9462fdf75423e487a7c
#
_cell.length_a   1.000
_cell.length_b   1.000
_cell.length_c   1.000
_cell.angle_alpha   90.00
_cell.angle_beta   90.00
_cell.angle_gamma   90.00
#
_symmetry.space_group_name_H-M   'P 1'
#
loop_
_entity.id
_entity.type
_entity.pdbx_description
1 polymer ?
#
loop_
_entity_poly.entity_id
_entity_poly.type
_entity_poly.pdbx_seq_one_letter_code
_entity_poly.pdbx_strand_id
1 'polypeptide(L)'
;MKTLKIITASFLLACAMLSFVPVGEWIMITTNNCKIYFPKKPTDRSGTVNTAKGNLKVNIYSYQAAANVSDDNLAYILTETEYPDSVINSDDEDKLDIFFKNSIDGIVNNFHGTLLSQSKTAIDGFPGRQVKLDLQQGKAVMNIRFYLVKNRMYILEIITNTNKDGNAAIEKFMNSFEIKN
;
A
#
# COMPACT_ATOMS: atom_id res chain seq x y z
N MET A 1 18.53 -54.99 49.15
CA MET A 1 17.43 -54.03 49.03
C MET A 1 17.95 -52.82 48.31
N LYS A 2 17.60 -52.64 47.02
CA LYS A 2 18.07 -51.48 46.21
C LYS A 2 16.95 -50.46 46.19
N THR A 3 17.17 -49.30 46.72
CA THR A 3 16.26 -48.16 46.74
C THR A 3 16.30 -47.44 45.36
N LEU A 4 15.17 -47.49 44.68
CA LEU A 4 14.93 -46.81 43.39
C LEU A 4 14.66 -45.32 43.69
N LYS A 5 15.55 -44.41 43.24
CA LYS A 5 15.34 -42.97 43.29
C LYS A 5 14.50 -42.53 42.08
N ILE A 6 13.27 -42.11 42.30
CA ILE A 6 12.40 -41.51 41.29
C ILE A 6 12.83 -40.05 41.14
N ILE A 7 13.36 -39.72 39.95
CA ILE A 7 13.66 -38.33 39.55
C ILE A 7 12.41 -37.79 38.87
N THR A 8 11.67 -36.94 39.56
CA THR A 8 10.58 -36.15 39.00
C THR A 8 11.19 -34.99 38.22
N ALA A 9 11.17 -35.08 36.88
CA ALA A 9 11.49 -33.97 36.01
C ALA A 9 10.31 -32.99 35.97
N SER A 10 10.43 -31.85 36.66
CA SER A 10 9.47 -30.74 36.52
C SER A 10 9.69 -30.06 35.15
N PHE A 11 8.77 -30.30 34.24
CA PHE A 11 8.71 -29.60 32.95
C PHE A 11 8.12 -28.19 33.17
N LEU A 12 9.01 -27.19 33.29
CA LEU A 12 8.62 -25.78 33.37
C LEU A 12 8.13 -25.37 31.98
N LEU A 13 6.80 -25.36 31.77
CA LEU A 13 6.14 -24.81 30.60
C LEU A 13 6.23 -23.27 30.72
N ALA A 14 7.27 -22.68 30.10
CA ALA A 14 7.35 -21.24 29.93
C ALA A 14 6.28 -20.83 28.90
N CYS A 15 5.10 -20.43 29.37
CA CYS A 15 4.14 -19.69 28.57
C CYS A 15 4.79 -18.36 28.17
N ALA A 16 5.31 -18.30 26.92
CA ALA A 16 5.63 -17.04 26.28
C ALA A 16 4.32 -16.24 26.12
N MET A 17 4.08 -15.33 27.04
CA MET A 17 3.05 -14.32 26.91
C MET A 17 3.45 -13.44 25.71
N LEU A 18 2.97 -13.79 24.52
CA LEU A 18 2.97 -12.87 23.40
C LEU A 18 2.10 -11.69 23.84
N SER A 19 2.76 -10.61 24.22
CA SER A 19 2.11 -9.33 24.49
C SER A 19 1.45 -8.90 23.17
N PHE A 20 0.17 -9.18 23.03
CA PHE A 20 -0.66 -8.54 22.02
C PHE A 20 -0.72 -7.06 22.38
N VAL A 21 0.18 -6.26 21.80
CA VAL A 21 -0.02 -4.83 21.71
C VAL A 21 -1.30 -4.67 20.86
N PRO A 22 -2.37 -4.06 21.38
CA PRO A 22 -3.54 -3.82 20.56
C PRO A 22 -3.13 -2.88 19.45
N VAL A 23 -2.89 -3.44 18.27
CA VAL A 23 -2.78 -2.67 17.02
C VAL A 23 -4.11 -1.93 16.89
N GLY A 24 -4.09 -0.62 17.00
CA GLY A 24 -5.28 0.22 16.91
C GLY A 24 -6.19 -0.27 15.78
N GLU A 25 -7.50 -0.29 16.05
CA GLU A 25 -8.49 -0.86 15.13
C GLU A 25 -8.44 -0.13 13.80
N TRP A 26 -8.03 -0.83 12.74
CA TRP A 26 -7.97 -0.26 11.40
C TRP A 26 -9.37 -0.05 10.85
N ILE A 27 -9.58 1.05 10.17
CA ILE A 27 -10.88 1.45 9.65
C ILE A 27 -10.97 1.01 8.19
N MET A 28 -11.99 0.23 7.86
CA MET A 28 -12.30 -0.12 6.48
C MET A 28 -12.98 1.06 5.79
N ILE A 29 -12.38 1.56 4.73
CA ILE A 29 -12.96 2.52 3.81
C ILE A 29 -13.56 1.76 2.64
N THR A 30 -14.81 2.05 2.34
CA THR A 30 -15.54 1.50 1.20
C THR A 30 -15.91 2.65 0.28
N THR A 31 -15.38 2.63 -0.94
CA THR A 31 -15.79 3.53 -2.02
C THR A 31 -16.84 2.86 -2.91
N ASN A 32 -17.23 3.50 -4.00
CA ASN A 32 -18.09 2.86 -4.99
C ASN A 32 -17.39 1.69 -5.70
N ASN A 33 -16.05 1.70 -5.77
CA ASN A 33 -15.28 0.83 -6.65
C ASN A 33 -14.33 -0.12 -5.91
N CYS A 34 -14.00 0.16 -4.64
CA CYS A 34 -13.04 -0.66 -3.88
C CYS A 34 -13.28 -0.59 -2.37
N LYS A 35 -12.55 -1.44 -1.65
CA LYS A 35 -12.41 -1.40 -0.19
C LYS A 35 -10.94 -1.44 0.16
N ILE A 36 -10.56 -0.79 1.28
CA ILE A 36 -9.20 -0.80 1.82
C ILE A 36 -9.21 -0.43 3.30
N TYR A 37 -8.28 -0.95 4.07
CA TYR A 37 -8.11 -0.58 5.47
C TYR A 37 -7.08 0.54 5.65
N PHE A 38 -7.42 1.53 6.48
CA PHE A 38 -6.52 2.58 6.95
C PHE A 38 -6.31 2.48 8.46
N PRO A 39 -5.13 2.87 9.00
CA PRO A 39 -4.91 2.85 10.44
C PRO A 39 -5.80 3.84 11.21
N LYS A 40 -6.24 4.90 10.56
CA LYS A 40 -7.21 5.91 11.05
C LYS A 40 -8.07 6.37 9.88
N LYS A 41 -9.17 7.09 10.19
CA LYS A 41 -10.04 7.67 9.17
C LYS A 41 -9.21 8.62 8.27
N PRO A 42 -9.08 8.33 6.96
CA PRO A 42 -8.40 9.22 6.04
C PRO A 42 -9.24 10.48 5.78
N THR A 43 -8.57 11.52 5.32
CA THR A 43 -9.21 12.62 4.62
C THR A 43 -9.48 12.18 3.18
N ASP A 44 -10.59 12.61 2.62
CA ASP A 44 -10.94 12.40 1.22
C ASP A 44 -10.94 13.72 0.45
N ARG A 45 -10.44 13.69 -0.76
CA ARG A 45 -10.46 14.81 -1.71
C ARG A 45 -10.81 14.27 -3.08
N SER A 46 -11.79 14.88 -3.71
CA SER A 46 -12.21 14.57 -5.08
C SER A 46 -12.03 15.80 -5.96
N GLY A 47 -11.61 15.58 -7.18
CA GLY A 47 -11.40 16.66 -8.13
C GLY A 47 -11.37 16.19 -9.57
N THR A 48 -11.31 17.17 -10.47
CA THR A 48 -11.10 16.93 -11.90
C THR A 48 -9.78 17.57 -12.30
N VAL A 49 -8.92 16.77 -12.93
CA VAL A 49 -7.65 17.23 -13.50
C VAL A 49 -7.80 17.33 -15.00
N ASN A 50 -7.63 18.54 -15.54
CA ASN A 50 -7.64 18.75 -16.98
C ASN A 50 -6.28 18.36 -17.56
N THR A 51 -6.28 17.43 -18.50
CA THR A 51 -5.07 16.98 -19.19
C THR A 51 -5.23 17.12 -20.71
N ALA A 52 -4.13 17.04 -21.44
CA ALA A 52 -4.15 16.98 -22.90
C ALA A 52 -4.94 15.76 -23.45
N LYS A 53 -5.24 14.78 -22.61
CA LYS A 53 -5.98 13.54 -22.92
C LYS A 53 -7.44 13.57 -22.42
N GLY A 54 -7.90 14.72 -21.91
CA GLY A 54 -9.25 14.89 -21.37
C GLY A 54 -9.24 15.15 -19.85
N ASN A 55 -10.45 15.26 -19.32
CA ASN A 55 -10.66 15.50 -17.91
C ASN A 55 -10.64 14.18 -17.15
N LEU A 56 -9.74 14.06 -16.17
CA LEU A 56 -9.62 12.90 -15.30
C LEU A 56 -10.33 13.17 -13.98
N LYS A 57 -11.21 12.27 -13.55
CA LYS A 57 -11.77 12.29 -12.21
C LYS A 57 -10.77 11.61 -11.27
N VAL A 58 -10.37 12.31 -10.23
CA VAL A 58 -9.40 11.82 -9.26
C VAL A 58 -10.01 11.89 -7.85
N ASN A 59 -9.96 10.77 -7.14
CA ASN A 59 -10.30 10.69 -5.72
C ASN A 59 -9.04 10.29 -4.95
N ILE A 60 -8.73 11.02 -3.88
CA ILE A 60 -7.57 10.77 -3.04
C ILE A 60 -8.03 10.58 -1.60
N TYR A 61 -7.73 9.43 -1.03
CA TYR A 61 -7.93 9.11 0.38
C TYR A 61 -6.57 9.07 1.06
N SER A 62 -6.33 9.92 2.04
CA SER A 62 -5.00 10.00 2.67
C SER A 62 -5.07 10.12 4.18
N TYR A 63 -4.21 9.37 4.85
CA TYR A 63 -3.91 9.52 6.27
C TYR A 63 -2.43 9.81 6.44
N GLN A 64 -2.12 10.89 7.14
CA GLN A 64 -0.77 11.26 7.54
C GLN A 64 -0.66 11.13 9.06
N ALA A 65 0.33 10.37 9.52
CA ALA A 65 0.57 10.22 10.94
C ALA A 65 1.08 11.56 11.51
N ALA A 66 0.49 12.00 12.62
CA ALA A 66 1.00 13.15 13.34
C ALA A 66 2.30 12.80 14.06
N ALA A 67 3.19 13.76 14.24
CA ALA A 67 4.51 13.55 14.84
C ALA A 67 4.49 12.95 16.26
N ASN A 68 3.36 13.08 16.97
CA ASN A 68 3.15 12.57 18.33
C ASN A 68 2.39 11.23 18.36
N VAL A 69 2.09 10.63 17.21
CA VAL A 69 1.41 9.33 17.10
C VAL A 69 2.44 8.26 16.83
N SER A 70 2.37 7.16 17.60
CA SER A 70 3.20 5.98 17.36
C SER A 70 2.65 5.23 16.14
N ASP A 71 3.09 5.61 14.94
CA ASP A 71 2.88 4.88 13.69
C ASP A 71 4.25 4.67 13.03
N ASP A 72 4.49 3.48 12.50
CA ASP A 72 5.74 3.18 11.81
C ASP A 72 5.83 3.85 10.43
N ASN A 73 4.69 4.30 9.89
CA ASN A 73 4.60 4.94 8.59
C ASN A 73 4.18 6.40 8.70
N LEU A 74 4.70 7.23 7.81
CA LEU A 74 4.44 8.67 7.77
C LEU A 74 3.11 9.00 7.08
N ALA A 75 2.77 8.23 6.03
CA ALA A 75 1.54 8.43 5.28
C ALA A 75 1.05 7.14 4.61
N TYR A 76 -0.27 7.06 4.42
CA TYR A 76 -0.99 6.03 3.67
C TYR A 76 -1.91 6.75 2.70
N ILE A 77 -1.87 6.38 1.43
CA ILE A 77 -2.61 7.06 0.38
C ILE A 77 -3.22 6.02 -0.56
N LEU A 78 -4.49 6.21 -0.90
CA LEU A 78 -5.14 5.58 -2.03
C LEU A 78 -5.56 6.68 -3.00
N THR A 79 -5.13 6.55 -4.25
CA THR A 79 -5.59 7.40 -5.35
C THR A 79 -6.37 6.55 -6.35
N GLU A 80 -7.60 6.97 -6.68
CA GLU A 80 -8.40 6.42 -7.76
C GLU A 80 -8.44 7.45 -8.91
N THR A 81 -8.08 7.05 -10.11
CA THR A 81 -8.15 7.90 -11.30
C THR A 81 -8.94 7.20 -12.40
N GLU A 82 -10.02 7.80 -12.85
CA GLU A 82 -10.81 7.31 -13.98
C GLU A 82 -10.35 7.99 -15.26
N TYR A 83 -9.90 7.19 -16.21
CA TYR A 83 -9.47 7.62 -17.55
C TYR A 83 -10.60 7.44 -18.55
N PRO A 84 -10.65 8.23 -19.64
CA PRO A 84 -11.46 7.86 -20.81
C PRO A 84 -11.01 6.51 -21.37
N ASP A 85 -11.94 5.66 -21.77
CA ASP A 85 -11.63 4.35 -22.39
C ASP A 85 -10.73 4.47 -23.62
N SER A 86 -10.82 5.59 -24.36
CA SER A 86 -9.97 5.87 -25.51
C SER A 86 -8.50 6.12 -25.15
N VAL A 87 -8.20 6.41 -23.88
CA VAL A 87 -6.83 6.65 -23.39
C VAL A 87 -6.16 5.36 -23.00
N ILE A 88 -6.83 4.58 -22.14
CA ILE A 88 -6.32 3.29 -21.63
C ILE A 88 -7.46 2.41 -21.14
N ASN A 89 -7.33 1.10 -21.41
CA ASN A 89 -8.09 0.05 -20.78
C ASN A 89 -7.14 -1.11 -20.42
N SER A 90 -7.46 -1.87 -19.37
CA SER A 90 -6.63 -3.02 -18.95
C SER A 90 -6.49 -4.11 -20.00
N ASP A 91 -7.39 -4.14 -20.98
CA ASP A 91 -7.37 -5.08 -22.11
C ASP A 91 -6.45 -4.62 -23.27
N ASP A 92 -5.92 -3.40 -23.20
CA ASP A 92 -5.01 -2.80 -24.20
C ASP A 92 -3.55 -3.24 -23.95
N GLU A 93 -3.24 -4.53 -24.05
CA GLU A 93 -1.94 -5.11 -23.67
C GLU A 93 -0.74 -4.33 -24.22
N ASP A 94 -0.82 -3.90 -25.48
CA ASP A 94 0.25 -3.15 -26.18
C ASP A 94 0.55 -1.79 -25.55
N LYS A 95 -0.42 -1.21 -24.80
CA LYS A 95 -0.27 0.11 -24.16
C LYS A 95 0.14 0.03 -22.70
N LEU A 96 -0.05 -1.12 -22.04
CA LEU A 96 0.11 -1.26 -20.60
C LEU A 96 1.50 -0.87 -20.12
N ASP A 97 2.56 -1.39 -20.74
CA ASP A 97 3.92 -1.17 -20.28
C ASP A 97 4.33 0.30 -20.35
N ILE A 98 3.97 1.00 -21.44
CA ILE A 98 4.25 2.44 -21.57
C ILE A 98 3.38 3.28 -20.62
N PHE A 99 2.13 2.88 -20.41
CA PHE A 99 1.22 3.57 -19.49
C PHE A 99 1.72 3.50 -18.04
N PHE A 100 2.08 2.29 -17.56
CA PHE A 100 2.65 2.13 -16.23
C PHE A 100 4.00 2.84 -16.09
N LYS A 101 4.87 2.75 -17.11
CA LYS A 101 6.14 3.47 -17.10
C LYS A 101 5.92 4.98 -16.91
N ASN A 102 5.04 5.59 -17.69
CA ASN A 102 4.75 7.01 -17.60
C ASN A 102 4.16 7.40 -16.23
N SER A 103 3.32 6.52 -15.65
CA SER A 103 2.75 6.73 -14.32
C SER A 103 3.83 6.69 -13.23
N ILE A 104 4.76 5.74 -13.32
CA ILE A 104 5.90 5.60 -12.40
C ILE A 104 6.83 6.81 -12.54
N ASP A 105 7.21 7.18 -13.77
CA ASP A 105 8.06 8.35 -14.04
C ASP A 105 7.42 9.63 -13.49
N GLY A 106 6.08 9.77 -13.60
CA GLY A 106 5.35 10.89 -13.04
C GLY A 106 5.49 10.97 -11.52
N ILE A 107 5.37 9.86 -10.81
CA ILE A 107 5.55 9.83 -9.34
C ILE A 107 7.01 10.10 -8.96
N VAL A 108 7.97 9.46 -9.64
CA VAL A 108 9.41 9.71 -9.42
C VAL A 108 9.72 11.20 -9.53
N ASN A 109 9.22 11.86 -10.58
CA ASN A 109 9.45 13.29 -10.79
C ASN A 109 8.74 14.16 -9.75
N ASN A 110 7.48 13.85 -9.39
CA ASN A 110 6.71 14.65 -8.45
C ASN A 110 7.30 14.61 -7.03
N PHE A 111 7.83 13.48 -6.62
CA PHE A 111 8.44 13.30 -5.30
C PHE A 111 9.97 13.53 -5.30
N HIS A 112 10.57 13.84 -6.46
CA HIS A 112 12.03 13.93 -6.62
C HIS A 112 12.74 12.69 -6.07
N GLY A 113 12.11 11.51 -6.28
CA GLY A 113 12.58 10.24 -5.78
C GLY A 113 13.57 9.54 -6.72
N THR A 114 14.18 8.48 -6.22
CA THR A 114 15.00 7.56 -7.03
C THR A 114 14.33 6.18 -7.05
N LEU A 115 14.15 5.61 -8.23
CA LEU A 115 13.58 4.27 -8.38
C LEU A 115 14.55 3.22 -7.82
N LEU A 116 14.13 2.50 -6.78
CA LEU A 116 14.91 1.40 -6.18
C LEU A 116 14.57 0.05 -6.82
N SER A 117 13.28 -0.21 -7.03
CA SER A 117 12.83 -1.46 -7.66
C SER A 117 11.46 -1.30 -8.30
N GLN A 118 11.18 -2.14 -9.31
CA GLN A 118 9.86 -2.33 -9.88
C GLN A 118 9.66 -3.77 -10.34
N SER A 119 8.43 -4.26 -10.24
CA SER A 119 8.03 -5.57 -10.73
C SER A 119 6.58 -5.57 -11.21
N LYS A 120 6.23 -6.52 -12.10
CA LYS A 120 4.83 -6.76 -12.49
C LYS A 120 4.10 -7.43 -11.33
N THR A 121 2.84 -7.08 -11.12
CA THR A 121 1.89 -7.71 -10.21
C THR A 121 0.50 -7.72 -10.84
N ALA A 122 -0.46 -8.34 -10.18
CA ALA A 122 -1.85 -8.33 -10.61
C ALA A 122 -2.78 -8.41 -9.41
N ILE A 123 -4.05 -8.02 -9.60
CA ILE A 123 -5.15 -8.22 -8.68
C ILE A 123 -6.38 -8.70 -9.46
N ASP A 124 -6.98 -9.82 -9.08
CA ASP A 124 -8.15 -10.41 -9.74
C ASP A 124 -8.01 -10.52 -11.28
N GLY A 125 -6.77 -10.79 -11.76
CA GLY A 125 -6.43 -10.86 -13.18
C GLY A 125 -6.11 -9.51 -13.84
N PHE A 126 -6.35 -8.39 -13.19
CA PHE A 126 -6.02 -7.06 -13.71
C PHE A 126 -4.54 -6.72 -13.52
N PRO A 127 -3.91 -6.09 -14.54
CA PRO A 127 -2.48 -5.81 -14.51
C PRO A 127 -2.11 -4.73 -13.47
N GLY A 128 -0.92 -4.88 -12.91
CA GLY A 128 -0.38 -3.93 -11.94
C GLY A 128 1.14 -3.83 -11.95
N ARG A 129 1.65 -2.92 -11.14
CA ARG A 129 3.08 -2.76 -10.85
C ARG A 129 3.28 -2.56 -9.35
N GLN A 130 4.33 -3.18 -8.83
CA GLN A 130 4.84 -2.88 -7.51
C GLN A 130 6.14 -2.11 -7.66
N VAL A 131 6.26 -0.99 -6.94
CA VAL A 131 7.36 -0.05 -7.08
C VAL A 131 7.84 0.37 -5.71
N LYS A 132 9.15 0.57 -5.58
CA LYS A 132 9.77 1.17 -4.40
C LYS A 132 10.65 2.34 -4.83
N LEU A 133 10.49 3.47 -4.16
CA LEU A 133 11.28 4.68 -4.39
C LEU A 133 12.06 5.03 -3.12
N ASP A 134 13.30 5.51 -3.31
CA ASP A 134 14.01 6.27 -2.30
C ASP A 134 13.54 7.72 -2.32
N LEU A 135 13.28 8.27 -1.15
CA LEU A 135 12.94 9.67 -0.94
C LEU A 135 13.98 10.32 -0.02
N GLN A 136 14.25 11.61 -0.27
CA GLN A 136 15.09 12.42 0.59
C GLN A 136 16.51 11.82 0.81
N GLN A 137 17.08 11.23 -0.24
CA GLN A 137 18.46 10.70 -0.20
C GLN A 137 18.65 9.64 0.91
N GLY A 138 17.79 8.63 0.93
CA GLY A 138 17.87 7.51 1.85
C GLY A 138 17.22 7.73 3.22
N LYS A 139 16.52 8.83 3.46
CA LYS A 139 15.84 9.08 4.75
C LYS A 139 14.48 8.42 4.83
N ALA A 140 13.77 8.34 3.71
CA ALA A 140 12.47 7.70 3.62
C ALA A 140 12.37 6.85 2.35
N VAL A 141 11.45 5.89 2.38
CA VAL A 141 11.07 5.08 1.23
C VAL A 141 9.58 5.19 0.98
N MET A 142 9.18 5.09 -0.28
CA MET A 142 7.80 4.99 -0.69
C MET A 142 7.58 3.62 -1.32
N ASN A 143 6.67 2.84 -0.75
CA ASN A 143 6.18 1.59 -1.32
C ASN A 143 4.88 1.88 -2.07
N ILE A 144 4.77 1.43 -3.31
CA ILE A 144 3.66 1.73 -4.20
C ILE A 144 3.16 0.46 -4.87
N ARG A 145 1.83 0.31 -4.97
CA ARG A 145 1.19 -0.63 -5.88
C ARG A 145 0.25 0.12 -6.82
N PHE A 146 0.38 -0.16 -8.10
CA PHE A 146 -0.51 0.30 -9.14
C PHE A 146 -1.37 -0.86 -9.61
N TYR A 147 -2.66 -0.62 -9.82
CA TYR A 147 -3.56 -1.57 -10.48
C TYR A 147 -4.43 -0.84 -11.50
N LEU A 148 -4.46 -1.33 -12.74
CA LEU A 148 -5.35 -0.83 -13.77
C LEU A 148 -6.51 -1.80 -13.94
N VAL A 149 -7.71 -1.38 -13.51
CA VAL A 149 -8.96 -2.16 -13.60
C VAL A 149 -9.85 -1.52 -14.64
N LYS A 150 -9.95 -2.14 -15.82
CA LYS A 150 -10.55 -1.51 -17.00
C LYS A 150 -9.86 -0.16 -17.28
N ASN A 151 -10.59 0.93 -17.20
CA ASN A 151 -10.07 2.29 -17.42
C ASN A 151 -9.78 3.05 -16.10
N ARG A 152 -9.76 2.35 -14.96
CA ARG A 152 -9.50 2.97 -13.65
C ARG A 152 -8.17 2.52 -13.07
N MET A 153 -7.30 3.51 -12.80
CA MET A 153 -6.05 3.30 -12.08
C MET A 153 -6.26 3.47 -10.59
N TYR A 154 -5.80 2.50 -9.82
CA TYR A 154 -5.63 2.59 -8.37
C TYR A 154 -4.15 2.68 -8.04
N ILE A 155 -3.78 3.62 -7.19
CA ILE A 155 -2.41 3.77 -6.69
C ILE A 155 -2.48 3.71 -5.18
N LEU A 156 -1.87 2.70 -4.60
CA LEU A 156 -1.70 2.53 -3.16
C LEU A 156 -0.29 2.95 -2.81
N GLU A 157 -0.13 3.89 -1.87
CA GLU A 157 1.16 4.45 -1.54
C GLU A 157 1.35 4.49 -0.02
N ILE A 158 2.50 4.06 0.46
CA ILE A 158 2.93 4.23 1.83
C ILE A 158 4.30 4.89 1.85
N ILE A 159 4.42 5.95 2.64
CA ILE A 159 5.70 6.60 2.92
C ILE A 159 6.13 6.20 4.34
N THR A 160 7.35 5.72 4.48
CA THR A 160 7.93 5.35 5.78
C THR A 160 9.38 5.79 5.89
N ASN A 161 9.90 5.91 7.12
CA ASN A 161 11.33 6.09 7.31
C ASN A 161 12.08 4.84 6.87
N THR A 162 13.27 4.99 6.28
CA THR A 162 14.04 3.87 5.70
C THR A 162 14.32 2.76 6.73
N ASN A 163 14.57 3.11 7.99
CA ASN A 163 14.80 2.13 9.06
C ASN A 163 13.52 1.40 9.54
N LYS A 164 12.36 1.76 9.02
CA LYS A 164 11.06 1.15 9.28
C LYS A 164 10.46 0.46 8.05
N ASP A 165 11.21 0.41 6.96
CA ASP A 165 10.75 -0.25 5.73
C ASP A 165 10.51 -1.76 5.96
N GLY A 166 9.48 -2.29 5.29
CA GLY A 166 9.08 -3.70 5.44
C GLY A 166 8.30 -4.00 6.74
N ASN A 167 7.78 -3.00 7.47
CA ASN A 167 6.96 -3.23 8.65
C ASN A 167 5.58 -3.86 8.30
N ALA A 168 4.97 -4.51 9.28
CA ALA A 168 3.70 -5.24 9.10
C ALA A 168 2.52 -4.36 8.67
N ALA A 169 2.54 -3.05 8.98
CA ALA A 169 1.46 -2.14 8.59
C ALA A 169 1.49 -1.86 7.08
N ILE A 170 2.67 -1.87 6.44
CA ILE A 170 2.81 -1.78 4.97
C ILE A 170 2.08 -2.96 4.32
N GLU A 171 2.40 -4.20 4.73
CA GLU A 171 1.75 -5.39 4.19
C GLU A 171 0.24 -5.39 4.45
N LYS A 172 -0.18 -5.00 5.65
CA LYS A 172 -1.60 -4.93 6.01
C LYS A 172 -2.36 -3.96 5.11
N PHE A 173 -1.83 -2.75 4.87
CA PHE A 173 -2.47 -1.78 3.99
C PHE A 173 -2.53 -2.29 2.55
N MET A 174 -1.38 -2.69 2.01
CA MET A 174 -1.26 -3.11 0.61
C MET A 174 -2.10 -4.35 0.27
N ASN A 175 -2.23 -5.30 1.21
CA ASN A 175 -2.98 -6.54 1.00
C ASN A 175 -4.46 -6.43 1.39
N SER A 176 -4.88 -5.31 1.99
CA SER A 176 -6.28 -5.07 2.33
C SER A 176 -7.12 -4.50 1.20
N PHE A 177 -6.49 -4.17 0.08
CA PHE A 177 -7.18 -3.60 -1.07
C PHE A 177 -7.98 -4.67 -1.81
N GLU A 178 -9.26 -4.39 -2.02
CA GLU A 178 -10.22 -5.26 -2.73
C GLU A 178 -10.98 -4.44 -3.76
N ILE A 179 -11.11 -4.95 -4.99
CA ILE A 179 -11.97 -4.38 -6.02
C ILE A 179 -13.43 -4.75 -5.70
N LYS A 180 -14.34 -3.81 -5.86
CA LYS A 180 -15.77 -4.11 -5.81
C LYS A 180 -16.28 -4.41 -7.22
N ASN A 181 -16.90 -5.57 -7.34
CA ASN A 181 -17.64 -5.98 -8.54
C ASN A 181 -19.02 -5.31 -8.61
#